data_3aa689cf9ba2ce5710881822b8cdd2b0
#
_entry.id   3aa689cf9ba2ce5710881822b8cdd2b0
#
_cell.length_a   1.000
_cell.length_b   1.000
_cell.length_c   1.000
_cell.angle_alpha   90.00
_cell.angle_beta   90.00
_cell.angle_gamma   90.00
#
_symmetry.space_group_name_H-M   'P 1'
#
loop_
_entity.id
_entity.type
_entity.pdbx_description
1 polymer ?
#
loop_
_entity_poly.entity_id
_entity_poly.type
_entity_poly.pdbx_seq_one_letter_code
_entity_poly.pdbx_strand_id
1 'polypeptide(L)'
;FALVVAISAPITPLLFSGINRKKVMILALGLFTLSNIISMMTTNFTVLLISRALPAFLHPVYVSMAFTVAAASVSKEKAPKAVAKVFIGVSAGMVLGVPVTSYIASEVSYSMGMLFFTVVNALVLVATILFVPSMPIKEKLSYGTQLSVLKKKVVWYSILAITLINGALFGFFSYMSDY
;
A
#
# COMPACT_ATOMS: atom_id res chain seq x y z
N PHE A 1 3.94 -11.80 -3.96
CA PHE A 1 3.34 -10.55 -3.48
C PHE A 1 2.50 -9.87 -4.58
N ALA A 2 3.07 -9.51 -5.73
CA ALA A 2 2.41 -8.78 -6.81
C ALA A 2 1.12 -9.46 -7.32
N LEU A 3 1.13 -10.77 -7.50
CA LEU A 3 -0.03 -11.53 -7.96
C LEU A 3 -1.19 -11.47 -6.95
N VAL A 4 -0.90 -11.57 -5.65
CA VAL A 4 -1.92 -11.41 -4.59
C VAL A 4 -2.49 -9.99 -4.60
N VAL A 5 -1.65 -8.96 -4.74
CA VAL A 5 -2.09 -7.56 -4.87
C VAL A 5 -2.99 -7.39 -6.11
N ALA A 6 -2.60 -7.95 -7.26
CA ALA A 6 -3.38 -7.83 -8.50
C ALA A 6 -4.78 -8.43 -8.36
N ILE A 7 -4.90 -9.61 -7.74
CA ILE A 7 -6.18 -10.28 -7.51
C ILE A 7 -7.01 -9.55 -6.45
N SER A 8 -6.37 -9.07 -5.39
CA SER A 8 -7.07 -8.41 -4.27
C SER A 8 -7.48 -6.97 -4.56
N ALA A 9 -6.79 -6.28 -5.47
CA ALA A 9 -7.02 -4.86 -5.76
C ALA A 9 -8.48 -4.51 -6.12
N PRO A 10 -9.21 -5.24 -6.95
CA PRO A 10 -10.62 -4.96 -7.21
C PRO A 10 -11.56 -5.38 -6.07
N ILE A 11 -11.15 -6.29 -5.21
CA ILE A 11 -12.00 -6.95 -4.21
C ILE A 11 -11.92 -6.26 -2.85
N THR A 12 -10.71 -6.03 -2.35
CA THR A 12 -10.50 -5.57 -0.97
C THR A 12 -11.03 -4.17 -0.67
N PRO A 13 -10.92 -3.15 -1.56
CA PRO A 13 -11.53 -1.86 -1.31
C PRO A 13 -13.07 -1.93 -1.21
N LEU A 14 -13.70 -2.85 -1.95
CA LEU A 14 -15.14 -3.07 -1.89
C LEU A 14 -15.54 -3.71 -0.56
N LEU A 15 -14.84 -4.76 -0.13
CA LEU A 15 -15.10 -5.46 1.15
C LEU A 15 -14.97 -4.53 2.35
N PHE A 16 -13.98 -3.65 2.34
CA PHE A 16 -13.69 -2.74 3.44
C PHE A 16 -14.34 -1.35 3.31
N SER A 17 -15.15 -1.13 2.27
CA SER A 17 -15.80 0.16 1.99
C SER A 17 -16.73 0.65 3.12
N GLY A 18 -17.27 -0.26 3.92
CA GLY A 18 -18.17 0.03 5.05
C GLY A 18 -17.50 0.15 6.41
N ILE A 19 -16.17 0.06 6.48
CA ILE A 19 -15.41 0.06 7.73
C ILE A 19 -14.69 1.39 7.93
N ASN A 20 -14.57 1.84 9.18
CA ASN A 20 -13.83 3.05 9.52
C ASN A 20 -12.41 3.01 8.93
N ARG A 21 -12.07 4.02 8.15
CA ARG A 21 -10.81 4.10 7.39
C ARG A 21 -9.58 3.95 8.29
N LYS A 22 -9.57 4.58 9.46
CA LYS A 22 -8.49 4.45 10.44
C LYS A 22 -8.31 3.01 10.90
N LYS A 23 -9.41 2.30 11.21
CA LYS A 23 -9.35 0.90 11.65
C LYS A 23 -8.75 -0.01 10.57
N VAL A 24 -9.12 0.19 9.31
CA VAL A 24 -8.58 -0.58 8.17
C VAL A 24 -7.10 -0.31 7.99
N MET A 25 -6.66 0.95 8.10
CA MET A 25 -5.24 1.31 8.02
C MET A 25 -4.42 0.68 9.14
N ILE A 26 -4.92 0.72 10.38
CA ILE A 26 -4.27 0.09 11.54
C ILE A 26 -4.19 -1.43 11.36
N LEU A 27 -5.27 -2.07 10.90
CA LEU A 27 -5.27 -3.51 10.62
C LEU A 27 -4.23 -3.89 9.56
N ALA A 28 -4.18 -3.16 8.46
CA ALA A 28 -3.22 -3.42 7.39
C ALA A 28 -1.78 -3.24 7.87
N LEU A 29 -1.45 -2.11 8.53
CA LEU A 29 -0.12 -1.86 9.07
C LEU A 29 0.29 -2.84 10.17
N GLY A 30 -0.65 -3.24 11.02
CA GLY A 30 -0.43 -4.27 12.03
C GLY A 30 -0.06 -5.62 11.41
N LEU A 31 -0.79 -6.04 10.36
CA LEU A 31 -0.46 -7.25 9.61
C LEU A 31 0.87 -7.15 8.86
N PHE A 32 1.21 -5.99 8.29
CA PHE A 32 2.52 -5.77 7.69
C PHE A 32 3.65 -5.88 8.72
N THR A 33 3.49 -5.25 9.88
CA THR A 33 4.48 -5.32 10.97
C THR A 33 4.67 -6.76 11.46
N LEU A 34 3.57 -7.47 11.72
CA LEU A 34 3.60 -8.87 12.16
C LEU A 34 4.24 -9.77 11.10
N SER A 35 3.89 -9.59 9.83
CA SER A 35 4.48 -10.32 8.71
C SER A 35 6.00 -10.14 8.62
N ASN A 36 6.48 -8.91 8.81
CA ASN A 36 7.90 -8.63 8.79
C ASN A 36 8.63 -9.28 9.98
N ILE A 37 8.02 -9.29 11.17
CA ILE A 37 8.56 -9.99 12.34
C ILE A 37 8.68 -11.51 12.06
N ILE A 38 7.63 -12.12 11.53
CA ILE A 38 7.64 -13.54 11.17
C ILE A 38 8.72 -13.80 10.10
N SER A 39 8.81 -12.94 9.09
CA SER A 39 9.80 -13.06 8.01
C SER A 39 11.24 -12.93 8.51
N MET A 40 11.47 -12.16 9.56
CA MET A 40 12.78 -12.01 10.20
C MET A 40 13.20 -13.30 10.96
N MET A 41 12.23 -13.99 11.55
CA MET A 41 12.49 -15.14 12.44
C MET A 41 12.47 -16.48 11.71
N THR A 42 11.99 -16.56 10.48
CA THR A 42 11.83 -17.82 9.76
C THR A 42 12.86 -18.00 8.66
N THR A 43 13.37 -19.22 8.54
CA THR A 43 14.16 -19.69 7.39
C THR A 43 13.35 -20.58 6.44
N ASN A 44 12.10 -20.90 6.82
CA ASN A 44 11.23 -21.74 6.02
C ASN A 44 10.56 -20.90 4.91
N PHE A 45 10.83 -21.26 3.65
CA PHE A 45 10.30 -20.57 2.48
C PHE A 45 8.77 -20.51 2.44
N THR A 46 8.09 -21.58 2.82
CA THR A 46 6.61 -21.64 2.82
C THR A 46 6.02 -20.67 3.83
N VAL A 47 6.58 -20.62 5.05
CA VAL A 47 6.17 -19.67 6.08
C VAL A 47 6.41 -18.24 5.63
N LEU A 48 7.55 -17.97 5.01
CA LEU A 48 7.90 -16.67 4.45
C LEU A 48 6.91 -16.26 3.35
N LEU A 49 6.55 -17.18 2.46
CA LEU A 49 5.60 -16.91 1.37
C LEU A 49 4.22 -16.55 1.92
N ILE A 50 3.70 -17.33 2.86
CA ILE A 50 2.39 -17.13 3.47
C ILE A 50 2.38 -15.81 4.26
N SER A 51 3.40 -15.56 5.08
CA SER A 51 3.49 -14.33 5.87
C SER A 51 3.48 -13.07 5.00
N ARG A 52 4.04 -13.12 3.79
CA ARG A 52 4.04 -12.02 2.84
C ARG A 52 2.78 -11.91 1.97
N ALA A 53 2.05 -13.02 1.80
CA ALA A 53 0.80 -13.01 1.05
C ALA A 53 -0.34 -12.35 1.83
N LEU A 54 -0.40 -12.56 3.15
CA LEU A 54 -1.43 -12.01 4.02
C LEU A 54 -1.52 -10.47 3.97
N PRO A 55 -0.44 -9.71 4.24
CA PRO A 55 -0.51 -8.25 4.16
C PRO A 55 -0.65 -7.75 2.71
N ALA A 56 -0.15 -8.50 1.71
CA ALA A 56 -0.35 -8.16 0.31
C ALA A 56 -1.83 -8.08 -0.06
N PHE A 57 -2.67 -8.91 0.54
CA PHE A 57 -4.11 -8.87 0.36
C PHE A 57 -4.74 -7.54 0.82
N LEU A 58 -4.22 -6.92 1.88
CA LEU A 58 -4.71 -5.64 2.40
C LEU A 58 -4.00 -4.40 1.81
N HIS A 59 -2.92 -4.61 1.06
CA HIS A 59 -2.14 -3.51 0.48
C HIS A 59 -3.00 -2.55 -0.37
N PRO A 60 -3.84 -3.01 -1.32
CA PRO A 60 -4.64 -2.11 -2.15
C PRO A 60 -5.62 -1.26 -1.35
N VAL A 61 -6.25 -1.83 -0.31
CA VAL A 61 -7.18 -1.06 0.53
C VAL A 61 -6.43 -0.06 1.40
N TYR A 62 -5.24 -0.39 1.91
CA TYR A 62 -4.41 0.55 2.65
C TYR A 62 -4.05 1.77 1.79
N VAL A 63 -3.55 1.55 0.58
CA VAL A 63 -3.19 2.61 -0.36
C VAL A 63 -4.39 3.48 -0.70
N SER A 64 -5.52 2.87 -1.04
CA SER A 64 -6.78 3.58 -1.32
C SER A 64 -7.24 4.44 -0.13
N MET A 65 -7.17 3.89 1.10
CA MET A 65 -7.53 4.63 2.30
C MET A 65 -6.57 5.78 2.61
N ALA A 66 -5.26 5.59 2.39
CA ALA A 66 -4.26 6.64 2.59
C ALA A 66 -4.55 7.86 1.69
N PHE A 67 -4.80 7.65 0.39
CA PHE A 67 -5.19 8.72 -0.52
C PHE A 67 -6.50 9.40 -0.12
N THR A 68 -7.48 8.61 0.28
CA THR A 68 -8.80 9.13 0.67
C THR A 68 -8.71 9.95 1.95
N VAL A 69 -7.94 9.51 2.95
CA VAL A 69 -7.70 10.24 4.20
C VAL A 69 -6.96 11.55 3.91
N ALA A 70 -5.92 11.51 3.08
CA ALA A 70 -5.17 12.72 2.70
C ALA A 70 -6.07 13.75 2.00
N ALA A 71 -6.90 13.31 1.06
CA ALA A 71 -7.84 14.18 0.37
C ALA A 71 -8.91 14.76 1.32
N ALA A 72 -9.41 13.94 2.25
CA ALA A 72 -10.45 14.35 3.19
C ALA A 72 -9.93 15.22 4.36
N SER A 73 -8.62 15.26 4.59
CA SER A 73 -7.99 16.06 5.65
C SER A 73 -7.83 17.55 5.30
N VAL A 74 -8.15 17.94 4.08
CA VAL A 74 -8.02 19.31 3.59
C VAL A 74 -9.30 19.77 2.86
N SER A 75 -9.39 21.08 2.55
CA SER A 75 -10.48 21.59 1.71
C SER A 75 -10.46 20.97 0.30
N LYS A 76 -11.63 20.91 -0.35
CA LYS A 76 -11.77 20.30 -1.70
C LYS A 76 -10.77 20.85 -2.73
N GLU A 77 -10.49 22.15 -2.67
CA GLU A 77 -9.53 22.82 -3.55
C GLU A 77 -8.09 22.35 -3.34
N LYS A 78 -7.74 21.98 -2.11
CA LYS A 78 -6.39 21.51 -1.73
C LYS A 78 -6.22 20.00 -1.82
N ALA A 79 -7.31 19.26 -2.04
CA ALA A 79 -7.28 17.79 -2.09
C ALA A 79 -6.29 17.22 -3.13
N PRO A 80 -6.20 17.75 -4.39
CA PRO A 80 -5.21 17.25 -5.35
C PRO A 80 -3.77 17.42 -4.85
N LYS A 81 -3.46 18.54 -4.18
CA LYS A 81 -2.13 18.81 -3.63
C LYS A 81 -1.80 17.86 -2.46
N ALA A 82 -2.79 17.52 -1.64
CA ALA A 82 -2.60 16.56 -0.54
C ALA A 82 -2.34 15.16 -1.08
N VAL A 83 -3.07 14.73 -2.10
CA VAL A 83 -2.85 13.44 -2.79
C VAL A 83 -1.46 13.40 -3.43
N ALA A 84 -1.04 14.48 -4.10
CA ALA A 84 0.30 14.58 -4.68
C ALA A 84 1.41 14.43 -3.63
N LYS A 85 1.24 14.96 -2.41
CA LYS A 85 2.20 14.74 -1.31
C LYS A 85 2.32 13.27 -0.90
N VAL A 86 1.22 12.51 -0.93
CA VAL A 86 1.27 11.07 -0.67
C VAL A 86 2.10 10.36 -1.74
N PHE A 87 1.92 10.71 -3.02
CA PHE A 87 2.74 10.18 -4.12
C PHE A 87 4.22 10.51 -3.97
N ILE A 88 4.56 11.74 -3.56
CA ILE A 88 5.94 12.11 -3.25
C ILE A 88 6.50 11.20 -2.15
N GLY A 89 5.73 10.93 -1.09
CA GLY A 89 6.13 9.99 -0.03
C GLY A 89 6.36 8.57 -0.54
N VAL A 90 5.48 8.06 -1.41
CA VAL A 90 5.65 6.75 -2.05
C VAL A 90 6.94 6.71 -2.88
N SER A 91 7.16 7.71 -3.73
CA SER A 91 8.36 7.80 -4.58
C SER A 91 9.65 7.91 -3.75
N ALA A 92 9.66 8.75 -2.72
CA ALA A 92 10.79 8.86 -1.79
C ALA A 92 11.08 7.54 -1.07
N GLY A 93 10.01 6.83 -0.65
CA GLY A 93 10.11 5.51 -0.04
C GLY A 93 10.74 4.47 -0.98
N MET A 94 10.41 4.52 -2.27
CA MET A 94 11.02 3.63 -3.26
C MET A 94 12.49 4.00 -3.52
N VAL A 95 12.79 5.28 -3.73
CA VAL A 95 14.14 5.75 -4.08
C VAL A 95 15.14 5.59 -2.93
N LEU A 96 14.69 5.77 -1.69
CA LEU A 96 15.56 5.68 -0.51
C LEU A 96 15.44 4.32 0.19
N GLY A 97 14.22 3.80 0.33
CA GLY A 97 13.94 2.59 1.11
C GLY A 97 14.51 1.34 0.46
N VAL A 98 14.38 1.19 -0.87
CA VAL A 98 14.87 0.00 -1.58
C VAL A 98 16.40 -0.10 -1.51
N PRO A 99 17.21 0.93 -1.87
CA PRO A 99 18.66 0.86 -1.75
C PRO A 99 19.14 0.65 -0.31
N VAL A 100 18.57 1.37 0.66
CA VAL A 100 18.94 1.21 2.08
C VAL A 100 18.68 -0.22 2.55
N THR A 101 17.54 -0.79 2.21
CA THR A 101 17.21 -2.16 2.62
C THR A 101 18.09 -3.18 1.92
N SER A 102 18.35 -3.00 0.62
CA SER A 102 19.25 -3.87 -0.14
C SER A 102 20.67 -3.84 0.41
N TYR A 103 21.17 -2.65 0.74
CA TYR A 103 22.47 -2.48 1.38
C TYR A 103 22.54 -3.21 2.73
N ILE A 104 21.55 -3.02 3.61
CA ILE A 104 21.51 -3.71 4.91
C ILE A 104 21.44 -5.24 4.70
N ALA A 105 20.66 -5.70 3.73
CA ALA A 105 20.50 -7.13 3.47
C ALA A 105 21.77 -7.76 2.91
N SER A 106 22.54 -7.06 2.07
CA SER A 106 23.80 -7.55 1.48
C SER A 106 24.97 -7.51 2.45
N GLU A 107 25.13 -6.39 3.20
CA GLU A 107 26.30 -6.18 4.05
C GLU A 107 26.15 -6.79 5.46
N VAL A 108 24.92 -6.94 5.95
CA VAL A 108 24.70 -7.42 7.32
C VAL A 108 23.97 -8.78 7.31
N SER A 109 22.67 -8.77 6.97
CA SER A 109 21.87 -9.98 6.79
C SER A 109 20.45 -9.66 6.30
N TYR A 110 19.79 -10.68 5.71
CA TYR A 110 18.36 -10.60 5.34
C TYR A 110 17.48 -10.25 6.54
N SER A 111 17.76 -10.85 7.72
CA SER A 111 17.00 -10.58 8.95
C SER A 111 17.08 -9.12 9.39
N MET A 112 18.25 -8.49 9.24
CA MET A 112 18.41 -7.06 9.56
C MET A 112 17.66 -6.15 8.57
N GLY A 113 17.61 -6.51 7.29
CA GLY A 113 16.74 -5.83 6.32
C GLY A 113 15.26 -5.93 6.70
N MET A 114 14.81 -7.10 7.16
CA MET A 114 13.44 -7.28 7.66
C MET A 114 13.18 -6.53 8.97
N LEU A 115 14.16 -6.44 9.86
CA LEU A 115 14.09 -5.62 11.07
C LEU A 115 13.89 -4.14 10.74
N PHE A 116 14.64 -3.63 9.77
CA PHE A 116 14.47 -2.25 9.29
C PHE A 116 13.03 -1.99 8.82
N PHE A 117 12.47 -2.87 7.99
CA PHE A 117 11.07 -2.76 7.58
C PHE A 117 10.09 -2.84 8.75
N THR A 118 10.37 -3.72 9.72
CA THR A 118 9.54 -3.87 10.92
C THR A 118 9.50 -2.56 11.72
N VAL A 119 10.65 -1.94 11.95
CA VAL A 119 10.76 -0.68 12.68
C VAL A 119 10.02 0.44 11.95
N VAL A 120 10.26 0.58 10.64
CA VAL A 120 9.57 1.60 9.83
C VAL A 120 8.04 1.39 9.86
N ASN A 121 7.56 0.17 9.67
CA ASN A 121 6.12 -0.11 9.72
C ASN A 121 5.52 0.12 11.11
N ALA A 122 6.23 -0.23 12.18
CA ALA A 122 5.80 0.03 13.55
C ALA A 122 5.70 1.53 13.84
N LEU A 123 6.67 2.33 13.39
CA LEU A 123 6.63 3.79 13.51
C LEU A 123 5.44 4.39 12.75
N VAL A 124 5.19 3.91 11.53
CA VAL A 124 4.04 4.36 10.72
C VAL A 124 2.72 3.92 11.37
N LEU A 125 2.66 2.72 11.96
CA LEU A 125 1.50 2.24 12.71
C LEU A 125 1.21 3.15 13.90
N VAL A 126 2.21 3.46 14.72
CA VAL A 126 2.08 4.38 15.85
C VAL A 126 1.65 5.77 15.37
N ALA A 127 2.30 6.31 14.34
CA ALA A 127 1.92 7.59 13.75
C ALA A 127 0.47 7.58 13.24
N THR A 128 0.01 6.49 12.62
CA THR A 128 -1.38 6.34 12.17
C THR A 128 -2.36 6.35 13.34
N ILE A 129 -2.01 5.68 14.43
CA ILE A 129 -2.84 5.65 15.65
C ILE A 129 -2.96 7.05 16.27
N LEU A 130 -1.86 7.80 16.31
CA LEU A 130 -1.81 9.11 16.97
C LEU A 130 -2.38 10.23 16.11
N PHE A 131 -1.99 10.29 14.84
CA PHE A 131 -2.24 11.47 13.98
C PHE A 131 -3.42 11.32 13.02
N VAL A 132 -3.80 10.09 12.62
CA VAL A 132 -4.92 9.91 11.70
C VAL A 132 -6.23 10.02 12.47
N PRO A 133 -7.13 10.98 12.14
CA PRO A 133 -8.42 11.10 12.79
C PRO A 133 -9.33 9.90 12.45
N SER A 134 -10.24 9.58 13.37
CA SER A 134 -11.28 8.59 13.08
C SER A 134 -12.24 9.16 12.04
N MET A 135 -12.38 8.48 10.92
CA MET A 135 -13.25 8.87 9.81
C MET A 135 -14.30 7.76 9.59
N PRO A 136 -15.38 7.74 10.40
CA PRO A 136 -16.47 6.80 10.20
C PRO A 136 -17.14 7.08 8.85
N ILE A 137 -17.52 6.04 8.14
CA ILE A 137 -18.23 6.17 6.87
C ILE A 137 -19.70 6.45 7.20
N LYS A 138 -20.18 7.62 6.78
CA LYS A 138 -21.56 8.05 7.03
C LYS A 138 -22.58 7.27 6.17
N GLU A 139 -22.17 6.81 5.00
CA GLU A 139 -23.03 6.03 4.08
C GLU A 139 -22.24 4.85 3.51
N LYS A 140 -22.80 3.65 3.62
CA LYS A 140 -22.30 2.47 2.91
C LYS A 140 -22.65 2.65 1.43
N LEU A 141 -21.63 2.87 0.61
CA LEU A 141 -21.83 2.88 -0.85
C LEU A 141 -22.36 1.50 -1.27
N SER A 142 -23.49 1.47 -1.96
CA SER A 142 -24.01 0.24 -2.54
C SER A 142 -23.02 -0.33 -3.56
N TYR A 143 -22.79 -1.63 -3.52
CA TYR A 143 -21.92 -2.30 -4.50
C TYR A 143 -22.30 -1.99 -5.95
N GLY A 144 -23.61 -1.86 -6.23
CA GLY A 144 -24.11 -1.47 -7.54
C GLY A 144 -23.62 -0.09 -7.98
N THR A 145 -23.60 0.90 -7.07
CA THR A 145 -23.11 2.25 -7.36
C THR A 145 -21.61 2.26 -7.62
N GLN A 146 -20.85 1.45 -6.88
CA GLN A 146 -19.39 1.34 -7.07
C GLN A 146 -19.06 0.69 -8.41
N LEU A 147 -19.77 -0.37 -8.80
CA LEU A 147 -19.58 -1.04 -10.08
C LEU A 147 -20.07 -0.19 -11.27
N SER A 148 -21.02 0.71 -11.06
CA SER A 148 -21.51 1.60 -12.13
C SER A 148 -20.43 2.56 -12.65
N VAL A 149 -19.42 2.86 -11.84
CA VAL A 149 -18.27 3.68 -12.23
C VAL A 149 -17.47 3.02 -13.35
N LEU A 150 -17.38 1.68 -13.36
CA LEU A 150 -16.71 0.92 -14.41
C LEU A 150 -17.43 0.99 -15.78
N LYS A 151 -18.69 1.42 -15.84
CA LYS A 151 -19.41 1.65 -17.09
C LYS A 151 -18.95 2.92 -17.82
N LYS A 152 -18.25 3.82 -17.15
CA LYS A 152 -17.76 5.08 -17.74
C LYS A 152 -16.50 4.84 -18.57
N LYS A 153 -16.52 5.18 -19.85
CA LYS A 153 -15.34 5.07 -20.75
C LYS A 153 -14.10 5.78 -20.22
N VAL A 154 -14.29 6.96 -19.58
CA VAL A 154 -13.19 7.74 -18.99
C VAL A 154 -12.41 6.93 -17.94
N VAL A 155 -13.08 6.07 -17.17
CA VAL A 155 -12.44 5.20 -16.17
C VAL A 155 -11.52 4.19 -16.84
N TRP A 156 -11.94 3.59 -17.95
CA TRP A 156 -11.11 2.65 -18.71
C TRP A 156 -9.90 3.32 -19.34
N TYR A 157 -10.05 4.51 -19.90
CA TYR A 157 -8.91 5.28 -20.40
C TYR A 157 -7.93 5.65 -19.29
N SER A 158 -8.42 6.01 -18.10
CA SER A 158 -7.57 6.31 -16.94
C SER A 158 -6.83 5.05 -16.45
N ILE A 159 -7.51 3.91 -16.37
CA ILE A 159 -6.89 2.63 -16.01
C ILE A 159 -5.81 2.26 -17.02
N LEU A 160 -6.09 2.35 -18.32
CA LEU A 160 -5.12 2.05 -19.36
C LEU A 160 -3.89 2.96 -19.27
N ALA A 161 -4.10 4.28 -19.15
CA ALA A 161 -3.02 5.25 -19.02
C ALA A 161 -2.12 4.96 -17.80
N ILE A 162 -2.73 4.73 -16.63
CA ILE A 162 -1.99 4.41 -15.40
C ILE A 162 -1.23 3.08 -15.55
N THR A 163 -1.85 2.07 -16.16
CA THR A 163 -1.22 0.76 -16.40
C THR A 163 -0.01 0.90 -17.32
N LEU A 164 -0.12 1.63 -18.41
CA LEU A 164 0.97 1.85 -19.35
C LEU A 164 2.13 2.64 -18.71
N ILE A 165 1.82 3.72 -17.97
CA ILE A 165 2.84 4.53 -17.29
C ILE A 165 3.59 3.68 -16.25
N ASN A 166 2.87 2.97 -15.39
CA ASN A 166 3.50 2.12 -14.37
C ASN A 166 4.23 0.94 -15.00
N GLY A 167 3.68 0.31 -16.03
CA GLY A 167 4.34 -0.77 -16.76
C GLY A 167 5.65 -0.33 -17.39
N ALA A 168 5.69 0.85 -18.02
CA ALA A 168 6.91 1.42 -18.56
C ALA A 168 7.94 1.74 -17.47
N LEU A 169 7.49 2.33 -16.35
CA LEU A 169 8.35 2.70 -15.23
C LEU A 169 8.97 1.46 -14.56
N PHE A 170 8.17 0.46 -14.22
CA PHE A 170 8.65 -0.77 -13.61
C PHE A 170 9.48 -1.63 -14.59
N GLY A 171 9.11 -1.64 -15.87
CA GLY A 171 9.91 -2.26 -16.92
C GLY A 171 11.31 -1.64 -17.00
N PHE A 172 11.38 -0.31 -17.06
CA PHE A 172 12.66 0.41 -17.05
C PHE A 172 13.52 0.08 -15.83
N PHE A 173 12.94 0.14 -14.63
CA PHE A 173 13.67 -0.20 -13.40
C PHE A 173 14.13 -1.65 -13.34
N SER A 174 13.35 -2.59 -13.88
CA SER A 174 13.71 -4.01 -13.91
C SER A 174 14.93 -4.27 -14.80
N TYR A 175 15.01 -3.60 -15.94
CA TYR A 175 16.14 -3.76 -16.86
C TYR A 175 17.37 -2.92 -16.47
N MET A 176 17.20 -1.85 -15.71
CA MET A 176 18.31 -1.00 -15.29
C MET A 176 19.26 -1.67 -14.29
N SER A 177 18.83 -2.73 -13.61
CA SER A 177 19.67 -3.52 -12.70
C SER A 177 20.62 -4.47 -13.42
N ASP A 178 20.40 -4.72 -14.71
CA ASP A 178 21.22 -5.65 -15.52
C ASP A 178 22.35 -4.94 -16.31
N TYR A 179 22.40 -3.62 -16.24
CA TYR A 179 23.41 -2.75 -16.81
C TYR A 179 24.19 -2.01 -15.73
#